data_0ea318f4ae71dfb1c09a93901456996a
#
_entry.id   0ea318f4ae71dfb1c09a93901456996a
#
_cell.length_a   1.000
_cell.length_b   1.000
_cell.length_c   1.000
_cell.angle_alpha   90.00
_cell.angle_beta   90.00
_cell.angle_gamma   90.00
#
_symmetry.space_group_name_H-M   'P 1'
#
loop_
_entity.id
_entity.type
_entity.pdbx_description
1 polymer ?
#
loop_
_entity_poly.entity_id
_entity_poly.type
_entity_poly.pdbx_seq_one_letter_code
_entity_poly.pdbx_strand_id
1 'polypeptide(L)'
;MTLSQLSERLGRPALWISRMRKQFGLPVLEQYPECYQNFLRKIRDLKNLGVSDEKLVNLWNLERRLIDILHLDLGDGNLSHIQGCSVEADPERRLLLSNAELGVPLMARDLQTGLDFQALPKELFEGKEMGDDALRILREYSDLLDDTLKTVARESKVLKNSLRWAKSLGFQPRQ
;
A
#
# COMPACT_ATOMS: atom_id res chain seq x y z
N MET A 1 1.20 -7.20 -20.17
CA MET A 1 0.69 -8.60 -20.05
C MET A 1 -0.81 -8.63 -20.19
N THR A 2 -1.37 -9.72 -20.70
CA THR A 2 -2.83 -9.92 -20.80
C THR A 2 -3.45 -10.24 -19.43
N LEU A 3 -4.79 -10.21 -19.34
CA LEU A 3 -5.50 -10.58 -18.10
C LEU A 3 -5.21 -12.04 -17.68
N SER A 4 -5.08 -12.95 -18.64
CA SER A 4 -4.75 -14.35 -18.36
C SER A 4 -3.36 -14.49 -17.74
N GLN A 5 -2.37 -13.82 -18.31
CA GLN A 5 -1.00 -13.81 -17.78
C GLN A 5 -0.93 -13.15 -16.39
N LEU A 6 -1.71 -12.09 -16.16
CA LEU A 6 -1.80 -11.44 -14.85
C LEU A 6 -2.43 -12.37 -13.82
N SER A 7 -3.49 -13.10 -14.19
CA SER A 7 -4.17 -14.11 -13.35
C SER A 7 -3.20 -15.22 -12.92
N GLU A 8 -2.46 -15.75 -13.87
CA GLU A 8 -1.44 -16.79 -13.61
C GLU A 8 -0.33 -16.29 -12.68
N ARG A 9 0.25 -15.13 -12.97
CA ARG A 9 1.33 -14.55 -12.14
C ARG A 9 0.89 -14.20 -10.72
N LEU A 10 -0.37 -13.79 -10.54
CA LEU A 10 -0.92 -13.51 -9.21
C LEU A 10 -1.39 -14.78 -8.48
N GLY A 11 -1.52 -15.91 -9.18
CA GLY A 11 -2.12 -17.13 -8.62
C GLY A 11 -3.56 -16.88 -8.17
N ARG A 12 -4.32 -16.05 -8.90
CA ARG A 12 -5.70 -15.67 -8.58
C ARG A 12 -6.56 -15.68 -9.85
N PRO A 13 -7.82 -16.13 -9.79
CA PRO A 13 -8.70 -16.17 -10.96
C PRO A 13 -9.01 -14.75 -11.46
N ALA A 14 -9.29 -14.62 -12.76
CA ALA A 14 -9.63 -13.35 -13.39
C ALA A 14 -10.83 -12.62 -12.72
N LEU A 15 -11.78 -13.39 -12.14
CA LEU A 15 -12.88 -12.83 -11.36
C LEU A 15 -12.40 -12.08 -10.12
N TRP A 16 -11.36 -12.59 -9.43
CA TRP A 16 -10.76 -11.89 -8.29
C TRP A 16 -10.12 -10.57 -8.73
N ILE A 17 -9.38 -10.58 -9.84
CA ILE A 17 -8.78 -9.36 -10.42
C ILE A 17 -9.86 -8.34 -10.76
N SER A 18 -10.93 -8.78 -11.40
CA SER A 18 -12.09 -7.93 -11.76
C SER A 18 -12.73 -7.30 -10.51
N ARG A 19 -12.87 -8.08 -9.43
CA ARG A 19 -13.41 -7.59 -8.15
C ARG A 19 -12.50 -6.55 -7.52
N MET A 20 -11.20 -6.83 -7.42
CA MET A 20 -10.22 -5.89 -6.86
C MET A 20 -10.16 -4.60 -7.68
N ARG A 21 -10.16 -4.72 -9.00
CA ARG A 21 -10.20 -3.57 -9.90
C ARG A 21 -11.38 -2.65 -9.60
N LYS A 22 -12.58 -3.19 -9.47
CA LYS A 22 -13.79 -2.41 -9.15
C LYS A 22 -13.67 -1.77 -7.77
N GLN A 23 -13.18 -2.52 -6.79
CA GLN A 23 -13.06 -2.10 -5.40
C GLN A 23 -12.08 -0.94 -5.22
N PHE A 24 -10.96 -0.96 -5.96
CA PHE A 24 -9.91 0.06 -5.89
C PHE A 24 -10.01 1.12 -7.00
N GLY A 25 -11.06 1.09 -7.83
CA GLY A 25 -11.26 2.06 -8.91
C GLY A 25 -10.17 2.02 -10.00
N LEU A 26 -9.60 0.84 -10.25
CA LEU A 26 -8.54 0.69 -11.24
C LEU A 26 -9.12 0.52 -12.66
N PRO A 27 -8.43 1.06 -13.70
CA PRO A 27 -8.91 0.99 -15.07
C PRO A 27 -8.90 -0.44 -15.63
N VAL A 28 -9.72 -0.66 -16.65
CA VAL A 28 -9.66 -1.83 -17.54
C VAL A 28 -8.62 -1.55 -18.59
N LEU A 29 -7.68 -2.46 -18.77
CA LEU A 29 -6.62 -2.31 -19.76
C LEU A 29 -6.59 -3.55 -20.68
N GLU A 30 -6.20 -3.37 -21.92
CA GLU A 30 -5.89 -4.48 -22.83
C GLU A 30 -4.57 -5.14 -22.44
N GLN A 31 -3.60 -4.32 -22.02
CA GLN A 31 -2.30 -4.75 -21.53
C GLN A 31 -2.05 -4.17 -20.14
N TYR A 32 -1.81 -5.04 -19.18
CA TYR A 32 -1.56 -4.67 -17.78
C TYR A 32 -0.07 -4.45 -17.56
N PRO A 33 0.38 -3.24 -17.15
CA PRO A 33 1.77 -2.96 -16.85
C PRO A 33 2.21 -3.59 -15.52
N GLU A 34 3.50 -3.53 -15.25
CA GLU A 34 4.10 -4.10 -14.05
C GLU A 34 3.59 -3.45 -12.76
N CYS A 35 3.40 -2.12 -12.75
CA CYS A 35 2.86 -1.40 -11.60
C CYS A 35 1.48 -1.93 -11.18
N TYR A 36 0.64 -2.30 -12.15
CA TYR A 36 -0.67 -2.89 -11.89
C TYR A 36 -0.55 -4.27 -11.22
N GLN A 37 0.37 -5.11 -11.70
CA GLN A 37 0.67 -6.39 -11.09
C GLN A 37 1.19 -6.22 -9.66
N ASN A 38 2.13 -5.29 -9.45
CA ASN A 38 2.75 -5.06 -8.14
C ASN A 38 1.73 -4.53 -7.13
N PHE A 39 0.85 -3.62 -7.53
CA PHE A 39 -0.25 -3.15 -6.69
C PHE A 39 -1.17 -4.30 -6.25
N LEU A 40 -1.65 -5.11 -7.21
CA LEU A 40 -2.53 -6.24 -6.88
C LEU A 40 -1.83 -7.32 -6.05
N ARG A 41 -0.52 -7.51 -6.24
CA ARG A 41 0.30 -8.39 -5.41
C ARG A 41 0.32 -7.92 -3.96
N LYS A 42 0.57 -6.63 -3.71
CA LYS A 42 0.52 -6.04 -2.36
C LYS A 42 -0.84 -6.27 -1.70
N ILE A 43 -1.93 -5.96 -2.42
CA ILE A 43 -3.30 -6.20 -1.93
C ILE A 43 -3.49 -7.67 -1.54
N ARG A 44 -3.12 -8.61 -2.42
CA ARG A 44 -3.22 -10.06 -2.14
C ARG A 44 -2.45 -10.44 -0.88
N ASP A 45 -1.21 -9.97 -0.77
CA ASP A 45 -0.32 -10.35 0.32
C ASP A 45 -0.79 -9.77 1.67
N LEU A 46 -1.26 -8.53 1.69
CA LEU A 46 -1.86 -7.93 2.89
C LEU A 46 -3.15 -8.64 3.31
N LYS A 47 -4.00 -9.04 2.35
CA LYS A 47 -5.20 -9.85 2.64
C LYS A 47 -4.84 -11.22 3.21
N ASN A 48 -3.82 -11.87 2.68
CA ASN A 48 -3.31 -13.14 3.21
C ASN A 48 -2.75 -13.00 4.65
N LEU A 49 -2.33 -11.79 5.02
CA LEU A 49 -1.88 -11.42 6.36
C LEU A 49 -3.00 -10.85 7.24
N GLY A 50 -4.26 -11.10 6.89
CA GLY A 50 -5.41 -10.77 7.73
C GLY A 50 -5.91 -9.31 7.64
N VAL A 51 -5.39 -8.51 6.74
CA VAL A 51 -5.88 -7.13 6.55
C VAL A 51 -7.21 -7.17 5.81
N SER A 52 -8.23 -6.53 6.38
CA SER A 52 -9.59 -6.51 5.82
C SER A 52 -9.67 -5.67 4.54
N ASP A 53 -10.65 -5.99 3.69
CA ASP A 53 -10.94 -5.22 2.47
C ASP A 53 -11.25 -3.76 2.78
N GLU A 54 -11.99 -3.51 3.86
CA GLU A 54 -12.33 -2.16 4.30
C GLU A 54 -11.10 -1.33 4.65
N LYS A 55 -10.18 -1.90 5.45
CA LYS A 55 -8.91 -1.22 5.79
C LYS A 55 -8.09 -0.90 4.55
N LEU A 56 -7.98 -1.84 3.60
CA LEU A 56 -7.23 -1.63 2.37
C LEU A 56 -7.84 -0.54 1.49
N VAL A 57 -9.17 -0.49 1.38
CA VAL A 57 -9.86 0.57 0.64
C VAL A 57 -9.67 1.93 1.32
N ASN A 58 -9.76 1.99 2.64
CA ASN A 58 -9.55 3.23 3.38
C ASN A 58 -8.10 3.72 3.25
N LEU A 59 -7.11 2.85 3.38
CA LEU A 59 -5.70 3.19 3.10
C LEU A 59 -5.54 3.74 1.68
N TRP A 60 -6.11 3.05 0.69
CA TRP A 60 -6.03 3.47 -0.69
C TRP A 60 -6.64 4.85 -0.94
N ASN A 61 -7.81 5.11 -0.36
CA ASN A 61 -8.46 6.41 -0.47
C ASN A 61 -7.63 7.53 0.18
N LEU A 62 -7.01 7.27 1.32
CA LEU A 62 -6.13 8.24 1.97
C LEU A 62 -4.85 8.46 1.16
N GLU A 63 -4.23 7.42 0.61
CA GLU A 63 -3.06 7.54 -0.25
C GLU A 63 -3.36 8.37 -1.51
N ARG A 64 -4.49 8.13 -2.17
CA ARG A 64 -4.90 8.93 -3.33
C ARG A 64 -5.07 10.39 -2.97
N ARG A 65 -5.71 10.69 -1.85
CA ARG A 65 -5.87 12.07 -1.38
C ARG A 65 -4.52 12.73 -1.06
N LEU A 66 -3.59 12.00 -0.44
CA LEU A 66 -2.23 12.50 -0.19
C LEU A 66 -1.48 12.77 -1.50
N ILE A 67 -1.57 11.88 -2.46
CA ILE A 67 -0.96 12.05 -3.79
C ILE A 67 -1.50 13.31 -4.46
N ASP A 68 -2.82 13.51 -4.41
CA ASP A 68 -3.47 14.67 -5.05
C ASP A 68 -3.13 15.99 -4.33
N ILE A 69 -3.14 16.01 -2.99
CA ILE A 69 -2.88 17.22 -2.19
C ILE A 69 -1.40 17.62 -2.23
N LEU A 70 -0.50 16.64 -2.13
CA LEU A 70 0.94 16.87 -2.12
C LEU A 70 1.52 16.96 -3.55
N HIS A 71 0.66 16.82 -4.57
CA HIS A 71 1.07 16.82 -5.99
C HIS A 71 2.23 15.87 -6.26
N LEU A 72 2.18 14.67 -5.66
CA LEU A 72 3.21 13.66 -5.86
C LEU A 72 3.17 13.22 -7.33
N ASP A 73 4.26 13.46 -8.02
CA ASP A 73 4.38 13.08 -9.44
C ASP A 73 4.58 11.57 -9.55
N LEU A 74 3.56 10.88 -10.03
CA LEU A 74 3.59 9.45 -10.33
C LEU A 74 3.44 9.16 -11.83
N GLY A 75 3.57 10.21 -12.65
CA GLY A 75 3.39 10.13 -14.09
C GLY A 75 1.96 10.40 -14.54
N ASP A 76 1.79 10.63 -15.83
CA ASP A 76 0.53 10.99 -16.46
C ASP A 76 -0.34 9.77 -16.78
N GLY A 77 -1.65 10.00 -16.77
CA GLY A 77 -2.65 9.06 -17.28
C GLY A 77 -3.41 8.26 -16.24
N ASN A 78 -4.15 7.25 -16.71
CA ASN A 78 -5.09 6.45 -15.90
C ASN A 78 -4.44 5.62 -14.77
N LEU A 79 -3.11 5.58 -14.72
CA LEU A 79 -2.34 4.78 -13.76
C LEU A 79 -1.51 5.62 -12.80
N SER A 80 -1.68 6.95 -12.81
CA SER A 80 -0.87 7.89 -12.02
C SER A 80 -0.73 7.48 -10.54
N HIS A 81 -1.83 7.06 -9.92
CA HIS A 81 -1.83 6.68 -8.51
C HIS A 81 -1.11 5.36 -8.18
N ILE A 82 -0.79 4.51 -9.14
CA ILE A 82 -0.12 3.22 -8.90
C ILE A 82 1.21 3.05 -9.65
N GLN A 83 1.65 4.03 -10.42
CA GLN A 83 2.90 3.93 -11.18
C GLN A 83 4.13 3.77 -10.28
N GLY A 84 4.13 4.37 -9.10
CA GLY A 84 5.15 4.18 -8.09
C GLY A 84 5.39 2.72 -7.67
N CYS A 85 4.41 1.84 -7.87
CA CYS A 85 4.55 0.41 -7.57
C CYS A 85 5.58 -0.32 -8.43
N SER A 86 6.06 0.27 -9.53
CA SER A 86 7.13 -0.29 -10.37
C SER A 86 8.52 -0.02 -9.83
N VAL A 87 8.67 0.91 -8.91
CA VAL A 87 9.97 1.39 -8.42
C VAL A 87 10.39 0.58 -7.21
N GLU A 88 11.65 0.16 -7.16
CA GLU A 88 12.27 -0.32 -5.94
C GLU A 88 12.35 0.83 -4.93
N ALA A 89 11.78 0.60 -3.75
CA ALA A 89 11.46 1.66 -2.82
C ALA A 89 12.31 1.59 -1.56
N ASP A 90 12.70 2.75 -1.04
CA ASP A 90 12.96 2.92 0.38
C ASP A 90 11.61 2.85 1.13
N PRO A 91 11.32 1.79 1.90
CA PRO A 91 10.01 1.59 2.52
C PRO A 91 9.69 2.66 3.57
N GLU A 92 10.68 3.39 4.08
CA GLU A 92 10.51 4.38 5.15
C GLU A 92 9.92 5.70 4.66
N ARG A 93 9.99 5.96 3.36
CA ARG A 93 9.55 7.22 2.75
C ARG A 93 8.39 7.08 1.78
N ARG A 94 7.76 5.90 1.73
CA ARG A 94 6.77 5.61 0.69
C ARG A 94 5.43 5.19 1.27
N LEU A 95 4.38 5.59 0.59
CA LEU A 95 3.03 5.11 0.85
C LEU A 95 2.95 3.60 0.62
N LEU A 96 2.21 2.90 1.45
CA LEU A 96 2.20 1.43 1.49
C LEU A 96 1.70 0.80 0.18
N LEU A 97 0.57 1.28 -0.36
CA LEU A 97 -0.08 0.66 -1.51
C LEU A 97 0.43 1.22 -2.83
N SER A 98 0.41 2.53 -2.99
CA SER A 98 0.82 3.22 -4.21
C SER A 98 2.33 3.22 -4.41
N ASN A 99 3.10 3.08 -3.33
CA ASN A 99 4.54 3.24 -3.34
C ASN A 99 5.02 4.66 -3.72
N ALA A 100 4.14 5.65 -3.61
CA ALA A 100 4.48 7.05 -3.83
C ALA A 100 5.46 7.55 -2.78
N GLU A 101 6.45 8.34 -3.20
CA GLU A 101 7.43 8.93 -2.30
C GLU A 101 6.90 10.23 -1.68
N LEU A 102 6.98 10.33 -0.37
CA LEU A 102 6.44 11.47 0.39
C LEU A 102 7.47 12.58 0.64
N GLY A 103 8.71 12.43 0.21
CA GLY A 103 9.77 13.41 0.49
C GLY A 103 10.21 13.48 1.98
N VAL A 104 9.41 12.94 2.91
CA VAL A 104 9.71 12.85 4.34
C VAL A 104 9.56 11.40 4.80
N PRO A 105 10.42 10.92 5.75
CA PRO A 105 10.29 9.58 6.27
C PRO A 105 9.01 9.43 7.10
N LEU A 106 8.15 8.48 6.72
CA LEU A 106 7.04 7.99 7.54
C LEU A 106 7.53 6.81 8.35
N MET A 107 8.25 7.06 9.43
CA MET A 107 8.61 5.98 10.35
C MET A 107 7.44 5.70 11.27
N ALA A 108 7.00 4.45 11.34
CA ALA A 108 5.98 4.01 12.28
C ALA A 108 6.37 4.28 13.76
N ARG A 109 7.67 4.48 14.05
CA ARG A 109 8.17 4.86 15.37
C ARG A 109 8.03 6.34 15.66
N ASP A 110 8.21 7.19 14.66
CA ASP A 110 8.12 8.65 14.82
C ASP A 110 6.67 9.11 14.87
N LEU A 111 5.75 8.29 14.34
CA LEU A 111 4.32 8.51 14.40
C LEU A 111 3.75 8.33 15.82
N GLN A 112 4.40 7.53 16.68
CA GLN A 112 3.98 7.34 18.09
C GLN A 112 4.50 8.43 19.04
N THR A 113 5.58 9.12 18.68
CA THR A 113 6.19 10.17 19.52
C THR A 113 5.68 11.57 19.23
N GLY A 114 4.57 11.68 18.48
CA GLY A 114 4.07 12.95 18.01
C GLY A 114 4.99 13.47 16.92
N LEU A 115 4.59 13.24 15.67
CA LEU A 115 5.14 14.00 14.57
C LEU A 115 5.13 15.45 15.02
N ASP A 116 6.29 16.00 15.27
CA ASP A 116 6.45 17.43 15.38
C ASP A 116 6.19 18.00 13.98
N PHE A 117 4.91 18.21 13.69
CA PHE A 117 4.48 18.76 12.40
C PHE A 117 5.05 20.16 12.14
N GLN A 118 5.66 20.77 13.16
CA GLN A 118 6.44 22.00 13.01
C GLN A 118 7.82 21.74 12.37
N ALA A 119 8.30 20.49 12.41
CA ALA A 119 9.56 20.07 11.78
C ALA A 119 9.39 19.52 10.36
N LEU A 120 8.15 19.36 9.84
CA LEU A 120 7.96 19.11 8.42
C LEU A 120 8.51 20.32 7.63
N PRO A 121 9.31 20.08 6.58
CA PRO A 121 9.85 21.17 5.79
C PRO A 121 8.70 22.09 5.36
N LYS A 122 8.76 23.37 5.75
CA LYS A 122 7.77 24.37 5.34
C LYS A 122 7.59 24.39 3.83
N GLU A 123 8.61 23.99 3.09
CA GLU A 123 8.65 23.85 1.64
C GLU A 123 7.58 22.89 1.08
N LEU A 124 7.17 21.87 1.83
CA LEU A 124 6.06 20.98 1.45
C LEU A 124 4.69 21.69 1.54
N PHE A 125 4.63 22.80 2.28
CA PHE A 125 3.38 23.50 2.60
C PHE A 125 3.44 25.00 2.27
N GLU A 126 4.55 25.48 1.69
CA GLU A 126 4.69 26.89 1.33
C GLU A 126 3.63 27.30 0.30
N GLY A 127 2.69 28.09 0.78
CA GLY A 127 1.85 28.97 -0.03
C GLY A 127 0.38 28.60 -0.19
N LYS A 128 -0.19 27.63 0.56
CA LYS A 128 -1.63 27.32 0.44
C LYS A 128 -2.28 26.98 1.79
N GLU A 129 -3.52 27.43 1.97
CA GLU A 129 -4.47 27.05 3.03
C GLU A 129 -4.72 25.53 3.16
N MET A 130 -4.03 24.70 2.37
CA MET A 130 -4.13 23.24 2.35
C MET A 130 -3.32 22.55 3.46
N GLY A 131 -2.52 23.25 4.25
CA GLY A 131 -1.66 22.65 5.28
C GLY A 131 -2.42 21.82 6.31
N ASP A 132 -3.54 22.33 6.83
CA ASP A 132 -4.32 21.66 7.88
C ASP A 132 -5.02 20.40 7.36
N ASP A 133 -5.53 20.41 6.13
CA ASP A 133 -6.16 19.25 5.51
C ASP A 133 -5.13 18.14 5.20
N ALA A 134 -3.96 18.51 4.68
CA ALA A 134 -2.89 17.55 4.43
C ALA A 134 -2.41 16.91 5.75
N LEU A 135 -2.22 17.71 6.80
CA LEU A 135 -1.85 17.22 8.13
C LEU A 135 -2.89 16.29 8.73
N ARG A 136 -4.17 16.64 8.60
CA ARG A 136 -5.26 15.77 9.07
C ARG A 136 -5.27 14.42 8.35
N ILE A 137 -5.12 14.42 7.02
CA ILE A 137 -5.09 13.19 6.23
C ILE A 137 -3.85 12.36 6.54
N LEU A 138 -2.69 13.00 6.73
CA LEU A 138 -1.47 12.31 7.16
C LEU A 138 -1.64 11.62 8.51
N ARG A 139 -2.31 12.24 9.48
CA ARG A 139 -2.63 11.63 10.77
C ARG A 139 -3.55 10.43 10.60
N GLU A 140 -4.66 10.59 9.88
CA GLU A 140 -5.60 9.50 9.61
C GLU A 140 -4.90 8.32 8.90
N TYR A 141 -4.04 8.61 7.95
CA TYR A 141 -3.24 7.60 7.24
C TYR A 141 -2.27 6.89 8.18
N SER A 142 -1.57 7.65 8.99
CA SER A 142 -0.62 7.16 9.98
C SER A 142 -1.26 6.19 10.97
N ASP A 143 -2.38 6.57 11.56
CA ASP A 143 -3.12 5.74 12.52
C ASP A 143 -3.60 4.44 11.88
N LEU A 144 -4.13 4.52 10.66
CA LEU A 144 -4.59 3.35 9.93
C LEU A 144 -3.44 2.46 9.46
N LEU A 145 -2.31 3.04 9.08
CA LEU A 145 -1.08 2.32 8.73
C LEU A 145 -0.55 1.55 9.93
N ASP A 146 -0.45 2.20 11.09
CA ASP A 146 0.04 1.55 12.32
C ASP A 146 -0.85 0.36 12.71
N ASP A 147 -2.17 0.52 12.69
CA ASP A 147 -3.11 -0.57 12.95
C ASP A 147 -2.98 -1.71 11.92
N THR A 148 -2.76 -1.38 10.65
CA THR A 148 -2.51 -2.36 9.59
C THR A 148 -1.20 -3.12 9.82
N LEU A 149 -0.12 -2.42 10.17
CA LEU A 149 1.18 -3.03 10.45
C LEU A 149 1.14 -3.91 11.72
N LYS A 150 0.40 -3.54 12.74
CA LYS A 150 0.15 -4.39 13.92
C LYS A 150 -0.57 -5.69 13.53
N THR A 151 -1.56 -5.61 12.65
CA THR A 151 -2.26 -6.78 12.12
C THR A 151 -1.28 -7.70 11.37
N VAL A 152 -0.50 -7.15 10.43
CA VAL A 152 0.51 -7.88 9.66
C VAL A 152 1.56 -8.53 10.57
N ALA A 153 2.07 -7.81 11.56
CA ALA A 153 3.05 -8.33 12.50
C ALA A 153 2.52 -9.51 13.32
N ARG A 154 1.26 -9.42 13.79
CA ARG A 154 0.60 -10.49 14.53
C ARG A 154 0.45 -11.75 13.67
N GLU A 155 -0.11 -11.63 12.48
CA GLU A 155 -0.34 -12.76 11.58
C GLU A 155 0.98 -13.37 11.07
N SER A 156 1.99 -12.55 10.80
CA SER A 156 3.33 -13.04 10.44
C SER A 156 3.96 -13.86 11.57
N LYS A 157 3.74 -13.49 12.83
CA LYS A 157 4.21 -14.26 14.00
C LYS A 157 3.50 -15.61 14.10
N VAL A 158 2.17 -15.62 13.91
CA VAL A 158 1.36 -16.85 13.90
C VAL A 158 1.83 -17.78 12.78
N LEU A 159 2.01 -17.26 11.57
CA LEU A 159 2.47 -18.03 10.41
C LEU A 159 3.85 -18.65 10.67
N LYS A 160 4.80 -17.87 11.19
CA LYS A 160 6.15 -18.39 11.54
C LYS A 160 6.09 -19.50 12.57
N ASN A 161 5.24 -19.37 13.58
CA ASN A 161 5.06 -20.41 14.61
C ASN A 161 4.42 -21.66 14.02
N SER A 162 3.41 -21.52 13.17
CA SER A 162 2.74 -22.64 12.48
C SER A 162 3.70 -23.39 11.56
N LEU A 163 4.52 -22.68 10.78
CA LEU A 163 5.54 -23.31 9.93
C LEU A 163 6.62 -24.03 10.75
N ARG A 164 7.02 -23.47 11.90
CA ARG A 164 7.97 -24.10 12.81
C ARG A 164 7.40 -25.39 13.37
N TRP A 165 6.14 -25.36 13.79
CA TRP A 165 5.42 -26.54 14.30
C TRP A 165 5.26 -27.60 13.21
N ALA A 166 4.82 -27.24 11.99
CA ALA A 166 4.71 -28.17 10.86
C ALA A 166 6.05 -28.84 10.53
N LYS A 167 7.15 -28.09 10.53
CA LYS A 167 8.51 -28.66 10.35
C LYS A 167 8.90 -29.64 11.45
N SER A 168 8.52 -29.39 12.70
CA SER A 168 8.79 -30.32 13.81
C SER A 168 8.04 -31.63 13.68
N LEU A 169 6.95 -31.66 12.92
CA LEU A 169 6.18 -32.85 12.57
C LEU A 169 6.64 -33.53 11.26
N GLY A 170 7.73 -33.06 10.64
CA GLY A 170 8.27 -33.62 9.40
C GLY A 170 7.55 -33.15 8.11
N PHE A 171 6.61 -32.23 8.21
CA PHE A 171 5.97 -31.66 7.02
C PHE A 171 6.90 -30.65 6.34
N GLN A 172 7.17 -30.84 5.06
CA GLN A 172 7.82 -29.86 4.22
C GLN A 172 6.74 -29.06 3.47
N PRO A 173 6.75 -27.70 3.55
CA PRO A 173 5.85 -26.91 2.74
C PRO A 173 6.18 -27.15 1.25
N ARG A 174 5.16 -27.40 0.43
CA ARG A 174 5.32 -27.42 -1.02
C ARG A 174 5.76 -26.02 -1.48
N GLN A 175 6.85 -25.98 -2.24
CA GLN A 175 7.33 -24.77 -2.90
C GLN A 175 6.34 -24.25 -3.93
#